data_9f1cd32a0f37b23706955236aea56a47
#
_entry.id   9f1cd32a0f37b23706955236aea56a47
#
_cell.length_a   1.000
_cell.length_b   1.000
_cell.length_c   1.000
_cell.angle_alpha   90.00
_cell.angle_beta   90.00
_cell.angle_gamma   90.00
#
_symmetry.space_group_name_H-M   'P 1'
#
loop_
_entity.id
_entity.type
_entity.pdbx_description
1 polymer ?
#
loop_
_entity_poly.entity_id
_entity_poly.type
_entity_poly.pdbx_seq_one_letter_code
_entity_poly.pdbx_strand_id
1 'polypeptide(L)'
;ANAVIQKPDRKVIIPSDTQIKASNSGITLLGNLQLSRIIVNPLNNTITLPGGDAVQLRINGVEVTIAEITAIQPEDIIRIEYHDDPGMRYGNVGAVIDYITRRRDSGGNVSANLANVPFGVLGWGENFLSAKVNHKKSEFGVNAYWSRRNIEWTRENEETFVFPDKTLTRTEEGQPTTFKDDRLNVALNYSLNEADKYMFNATLRNNYQKTPNQFSDRNSMIYSSDNNNPLSISDHSTWRSYSPSLDLYYQR
;
A
#
# COMPACT_ATOMS: atom_id res chain seq x y z
N ALA A 1 5.22 -30.80 -9.07
CA ALA A 1 4.18 -29.92 -9.61
C ALA A 1 3.22 -29.56 -8.50
N ASN A 2 2.74 -28.29 -8.47
CA ASN A 2 1.68 -27.87 -7.56
C ASN A 2 0.37 -28.62 -7.90
N ALA A 3 -0.44 -28.93 -6.89
CA ALA A 3 -1.79 -29.41 -7.10
C ALA A 3 -2.73 -28.20 -7.24
N VAL A 4 -3.48 -28.16 -8.33
CA VAL A 4 -4.49 -27.12 -8.56
C VAL A 4 -5.87 -27.80 -8.58
N ILE A 5 -6.74 -27.34 -7.68
CA ILE A 5 -8.12 -27.83 -7.59
C ILE A 5 -9.03 -26.67 -8.02
N GLN A 6 -9.76 -26.87 -9.11
CA GLN A 6 -10.73 -25.91 -9.59
C GLN A 6 -12.02 -26.04 -8.80
N LYS A 7 -12.50 -24.95 -8.21
CA LYS A 7 -13.83 -24.82 -7.59
C LYS A 7 -14.68 -23.84 -8.40
N PRO A 8 -15.99 -23.78 -8.22
CA PRO A 8 -16.86 -22.90 -8.99
C PRO A 8 -16.50 -21.41 -8.86
N ASP A 9 -16.00 -20.98 -7.69
CA ASP A 9 -15.75 -19.60 -7.34
C ASP A 9 -14.26 -19.27 -7.16
N ARG A 10 -13.37 -20.27 -7.22
CA ARG A 10 -11.93 -20.08 -6.98
C ARG A 10 -11.08 -21.25 -7.45
N LYS A 11 -9.80 -20.99 -7.58
CA LYS A 11 -8.76 -22.01 -7.74
C LYS A 11 -8.05 -22.21 -6.40
N VAL A 12 -7.95 -23.43 -5.94
CA VAL A 12 -7.19 -23.80 -4.74
C VAL A 12 -5.86 -24.38 -5.19
N ILE A 13 -4.77 -23.71 -4.84
CA ILE A 13 -3.42 -24.08 -5.24
C ILE A 13 -2.66 -24.54 -3.99
N ILE A 14 -2.19 -25.79 -4.03
CA ILE A 14 -1.36 -26.38 -2.99
C ILE A 14 0.08 -26.33 -3.49
N PRO A 15 0.96 -25.51 -2.88
CA PRO A 15 2.37 -25.46 -3.28
C PRO A 15 3.08 -26.79 -3.08
N SER A 16 3.98 -27.13 -3.97
CA SER A 16 4.87 -28.28 -3.78
C SER A 16 6.01 -27.95 -2.84
N ASP A 17 6.60 -28.98 -2.21
CA ASP A 17 7.77 -28.80 -1.35
C ASP A 17 8.94 -28.08 -2.06
N THR A 18 9.10 -28.35 -3.36
CA THR A 18 10.12 -27.68 -4.18
C THR A 18 9.87 -26.19 -4.28
N GLN A 19 8.61 -25.77 -4.51
CA GLN A 19 8.24 -24.35 -4.58
C GLN A 19 8.37 -23.66 -3.23
N ILE A 20 7.98 -24.34 -2.15
CA ILE A 20 8.16 -23.82 -0.79
C ILE A 20 9.65 -23.60 -0.50
N LYS A 21 10.50 -24.59 -0.75
CA LYS A 21 11.96 -24.49 -0.52
C LYS A 21 12.66 -23.47 -1.41
N ALA A 22 12.13 -23.22 -2.61
CA ALA A 22 12.66 -22.21 -3.54
C ALA A 22 12.18 -20.78 -3.23
N SER A 23 11.38 -20.59 -2.18
CA SER A 23 10.80 -19.32 -1.80
C SER A 23 11.28 -18.90 -0.41
N ASN A 24 11.43 -17.59 -0.21
CA ASN A 24 11.84 -17.00 1.07
C ASN A 24 10.76 -16.11 1.70
N SER A 25 9.61 -15.96 1.03
CA SER A 25 8.50 -15.14 1.48
C SER A 25 7.21 -15.55 0.79
N GLY A 26 6.05 -15.09 1.28
CA GLY A 26 4.77 -15.34 0.63
C GLY A 26 4.69 -14.78 -0.78
N ILE A 27 5.32 -13.63 -1.06
CA ILE A 27 5.32 -13.03 -2.40
C ILE A 27 6.20 -13.80 -3.38
N THR A 28 7.36 -14.29 -2.96
CA THR A 28 8.23 -15.12 -3.82
C THR A 28 7.58 -16.47 -4.13
N LEU A 29 6.86 -17.05 -3.16
CA LEU A 29 6.07 -18.25 -3.41
C LEU A 29 4.98 -18.01 -4.46
N LEU A 30 4.25 -16.90 -4.35
CA LEU A 30 3.24 -16.55 -5.32
C LEU A 30 3.81 -16.43 -6.74
N GLY A 31 4.97 -15.79 -6.87
CA GLY A 31 5.70 -15.70 -8.14
C GLY A 31 6.06 -17.07 -8.72
N ASN A 32 6.52 -17.99 -7.87
CA ASN A 32 6.88 -19.36 -8.25
C ASN A 32 5.67 -20.22 -8.65
N LEU A 33 4.45 -19.86 -8.23
CA LEU A 33 3.22 -20.55 -8.63
C LEU A 33 2.74 -20.19 -10.02
N GLN A 34 3.17 -19.08 -10.58
CA GLN A 34 2.85 -18.62 -11.94
C GLN A 34 1.33 -18.63 -12.23
N LEU A 35 0.56 -17.96 -11.36
CA LEU A 35 -0.89 -17.87 -11.52
C LEU A 35 -1.25 -17.11 -12.79
N SER A 36 -2.27 -17.58 -13.50
CA SER A 36 -2.80 -16.89 -14.68
C SER A 36 -3.32 -15.50 -14.30
N ARG A 37 -3.05 -14.50 -15.14
CA ARG A 37 -3.45 -13.09 -14.96
C ARG A 37 -2.80 -12.37 -13.77
N ILE A 38 -1.94 -12.99 -12.98
CA ILE A 38 -1.23 -12.33 -11.88
C ILE A 38 0.21 -12.06 -12.30
N ILE A 39 0.62 -10.80 -12.20
CA ILE A 39 2.01 -10.37 -12.41
C ILE A 39 2.61 -10.07 -11.04
N VAL A 40 3.60 -10.86 -10.66
CA VAL A 40 4.30 -10.71 -9.38
C VAL A 40 5.70 -10.18 -9.63
N ASN A 41 6.07 -9.09 -8.97
CA ASN A 41 7.44 -8.58 -8.94
C ASN A 41 7.96 -8.62 -7.49
N PRO A 42 8.72 -9.66 -7.11
CA PRO A 42 9.23 -9.80 -5.75
C PRO A 42 10.27 -8.74 -5.37
N LEU A 43 10.95 -8.13 -6.35
CA LEU A 43 11.95 -7.09 -6.08
C LEU A 43 11.31 -5.80 -5.58
N ASN A 44 10.16 -5.45 -6.15
CA ASN A 44 9.43 -4.24 -5.80
C ASN A 44 8.24 -4.52 -4.86
N ASN A 45 8.05 -5.77 -4.44
CA ASN A 45 6.90 -6.22 -3.66
C ASN A 45 5.57 -5.78 -4.28
N THR A 46 5.39 -6.02 -5.58
CA THR A 46 4.16 -5.67 -6.28
C THR A 46 3.45 -6.88 -6.84
N ILE A 47 2.12 -6.86 -6.76
CA ILE A 47 1.21 -7.84 -7.35
C ILE A 47 0.17 -7.05 -8.15
N THR A 48 0.09 -7.29 -9.45
CA THR A 48 -0.77 -6.54 -10.36
C THR A 48 -1.50 -7.46 -11.33
N LEU A 49 -2.57 -6.94 -11.93
CA LEU A 49 -3.29 -7.57 -13.04
C LEU A 49 -2.99 -6.84 -14.35
N PRO A 50 -3.00 -7.55 -15.49
CA PRO A 50 -3.10 -6.90 -16.79
C PRO A 50 -4.36 -6.03 -16.85
N GLY A 51 -4.20 -4.75 -17.17
CA GLY A 51 -5.31 -3.79 -17.17
C GLY A 51 -5.37 -2.88 -15.95
N GLY A 52 -4.60 -3.16 -14.89
CA GLY A 52 -4.44 -2.24 -13.74
C GLY A 52 -5.53 -2.37 -12.67
N ASP A 53 -6.41 -3.38 -12.76
CA ASP A 53 -7.39 -3.64 -11.71
C ASP A 53 -6.70 -3.99 -10.38
N ALA A 54 -7.34 -3.61 -9.28
CA ALA A 54 -6.82 -3.85 -7.94
C ALA A 54 -6.84 -5.35 -7.60
N VAL A 55 -5.80 -5.79 -6.90
CA VAL A 55 -5.72 -7.13 -6.30
C VAL A 55 -5.89 -7.02 -4.80
N GLN A 56 -6.87 -7.71 -4.24
CA GLN A 56 -7.05 -7.79 -2.80
C GLN A 56 -6.26 -8.97 -2.24
N LEU A 57 -5.45 -8.70 -1.22
CA LEU A 57 -4.65 -9.71 -0.53
C LEU A 57 -5.28 -10.07 0.81
N ARG A 58 -5.32 -11.36 1.12
CA ARG A 58 -5.91 -11.87 2.35
C ARG A 58 -5.02 -12.94 2.98
N ILE A 59 -5.13 -13.07 4.29
CA ILE A 59 -4.58 -14.18 5.06
C ILE A 59 -5.71 -14.76 5.91
N ASN A 60 -6.02 -16.04 5.70
CA ASN A 60 -7.10 -16.75 6.39
C ASN A 60 -8.43 -15.97 6.38
N GLY A 61 -8.77 -15.41 5.22
CA GLY A 61 -10.01 -14.65 5.02
C GLY A 61 -9.97 -13.19 5.49
N VAL A 62 -8.88 -12.68 6.07
CA VAL A 62 -8.70 -11.29 6.53
C VAL A 62 -7.91 -10.50 5.50
N GLU A 63 -8.42 -9.35 5.08
CA GLU A 63 -7.71 -8.45 4.18
C GLU A 63 -6.43 -7.90 4.83
N VAL A 64 -5.32 -7.94 4.11
CA VAL A 64 -3.98 -7.59 4.58
C VAL A 64 -3.23 -6.76 3.56
N THR A 65 -2.10 -6.20 3.97
CA THR A 65 -1.19 -5.45 3.11
C THR A 65 -0.16 -6.38 2.45
N ILE A 66 0.49 -5.88 1.39
CA ILE A 66 1.59 -6.59 0.73
C ILE A 66 2.76 -6.89 1.68
N ALA A 67 3.01 -6.02 2.66
CA ALA A 67 4.05 -6.22 3.65
C ALA A 67 3.79 -7.45 4.55
N GLU A 68 2.52 -7.70 4.90
CA GLU A 68 2.13 -8.89 5.65
C GLU A 68 2.32 -10.16 4.82
N ILE A 69 1.99 -10.13 3.52
CA ILE A 69 2.25 -11.25 2.60
C ILE A 69 3.75 -11.50 2.47
N THR A 70 4.57 -10.46 2.38
CA THR A 70 6.03 -10.59 2.33
C THR A 70 6.61 -11.20 3.60
N ALA A 71 5.98 -10.97 4.74
CA ALA A 71 6.41 -11.52 6.03
C ALA A 71 6.01 -12.99 6.27
N ILE A 72 5.13 -13.58 5.43
CA ILE A 72 4.73 -14.99 5.58
C ILE A 72 5.91 -15.90 5.26
N GLN A 73 6.17 -16.86 6.16
CA GLN A 73 7.10 -17.94 5.87
C GLN A 73 6.42 -18.96 4.92
N PRO A 74 7.07 -19.33 3.80
CA PRO A 74 6.48 -20.26 2.83
C PRO A 74 6.04 -21.60 3.44
N GLU A 75 6.75 -22.09 4.45
CA GLU A 75 6.45 -23.34 5.14
C GLU A 75 5.15 -23.30 5.94
N ASP A 76 4.69 -22.11 6.31
CA ASP A 76 3.42 -21.94 7.03
C ASP A 76 2.23 -21.91 6.07
N ILE A 77 2.45 -21.81 4.75
CA ILE A 77 1.38 -21.74 3.76
C ILE A 77 0.88 -23.16 3.42
N ILE A 78 -0.39 -23.42 3.74
CA ILE A 78 -1.05 -24.70 3.42
C ILE A 78 -1.51 -24.71 1.98
N ARG A 79 -2.15 -23.60 1.54
CA ARG A 79 -2.68 -23.40 0.20
C ARG A 79 -2.90 -21.93 -0.08
N ILE A 80 -3.05 -21.60 -1.34
CA ILE A 80 -3.48 -20.29 -1.79
C ILE A 80 -4.82 -20.45 -2.49
N GLU A 81 -5.80 -19.64 -2.12
CA GLU A 81 -7.10 -19.56 -2.76
C GLU A 81 -7.13 -18.33 -3.66
N TYR A 82 -7.27 -18.55 -4.96
CA TYR A 82 -7.23 -17.51 -5.97
C TYR A 82 -8.62 -17.37 -6.63
N HIS A 83 -9.22 -16.18 -6.48
CA HIS A 83 -10.45 -15.78 -7.13
C HIS A 83 -10.10 -14.86 -8.30
N ASP A 84 -10.27 -15.31 -9.51
CA ASP A 84 -10.00 -14.58 -10.76
C ASP A 84 -11.22 -13.77 -11.26
N ASP A 85 -12.38 -13.99 -10.65
CA ASP A 85 -13.61 -13.19 -10.77
C ASP A 85 -14.31 -13.17 -9.41
N PRO A 86 -13.86 -12.30 -8.48
CA PRO A 86 -14.29 -12.37 -7.08
C PRO A 86 -15.72 -11.89 -6.84
N GLY A 87 -16.36 -11.23 -7.84
CA GLY A 87 -17.68 -10.66 -7.70
C GLY A 87 -17.78 -9.54 -6.66
N MET A 88 -18.99 -9.04 -6.45
CA MET A 88 -19.24 -7.88 -5.56
C MET A 88 -18.94 -8.14 -4.07
N ARG A 89 -18.83 -9.38 -3.66
CA ARG A 89 -18.53 -9.78 -2.27
C ARG A 89 -17.24 -9.18 -1.72
N TYR A 90 -16.27 -8.96 -2.58
CA TYR A 90 -14.93 -8.45 -2.23
C TYR A 90 -14.74 -6.97 -2.60
N GLY A 91 -15.81 -6.28 -2.97
CA GLY A 91 -15.73 -4.91 -3.46
C GLY A 91 -15.32 -4.84 -4.94
N ASN A 92 -14.86 -3.67 -5.37
CA ASN A 92 -14.46 -3.44 -6.77
C ASN A 92 -12.98 -3.81 -6.96
N VAL A 93 -12.70 -5.13 -6.99
CA VAL A 93 -11.34 -5.66 -7.22
C VAL A 93 -11.37 -6.70 -8.35
N GLY A 94 -10.29 -6.74 -9.13
CA GLY A 94 -10.18 -7.65 -10.28
C GLY A 94 -9.75 -9.08 -9.89
N ALA A 95 -9.15 -9.26 -8.70
CA ALA A 95 -8.81 -10.57 -8.18
C ALA A 95 -8.67 -10.54 -6.65
N VAL A 96 -8.82 -11.71 -6.02
CA VAL A 96 -8.53 -11.92 -4.59
C VAL A 96 -7.56 -13.08 -4.44
N ILE A 97 -6.53 -12.89 -3.63
CA ILE A 97 -5.56 -13.92 -3.29
C ILE A 97 -5.58 -14.11 -1.77
N ASP A 98 -6.05 -15.27 -1.32
CA ASP A 98 -6.12 -15.60 0.10
C ASP A 98 -5.09 -16.69 0.44
N TYR A 99 -4.16 -16.36 1.30
CA TYR A 99 -3.16 -17.27 1.83
C TYR A 99 -3.72 -18.01 3.03
N ILE A 100 -3.97 -19.29 2.90
CA ILE A 100 -4.38 -20.14 4.01
C ILE A 100 -3.14 -20.70 4.67
N THR A 101 -2.88 -20.24 5.89
CA THR A 101 -1.66 -20.56 6.63
C THR A 101 -1.94 -21.51 7.78
N ARG A 102 -0.91 -22.27 8.15
CA ARG A 102 -0.91 -23.03 9.40
C ARG A 102 -1.05 -22.08 10.57
N ARG A 103 -1.95 -22.40 11.45
CA ARG A 103 -2.07 -21.68 12.70
C ARG A 103 -1.09 -22.29 13.71
N ARG A 104 -0.21 -21.46 14.24
CA ARG A 104 0.62 -21.83 15.39
C ARG A 104 -0.18 -21.50 16.65
N ASP A 105 -0.25 -22.42 17.60
CA ASP A 105 -0.97 -22.21 18.87
C ASP A 105 -0.36 -21.08 19.71
N SER A 106 0.90 -20.80 19.50
CA SER A 106 1.60 -19.67 20.10
C SER A 106 2.78 -19.25 19.24
N GLY A 107 3.08 -17.97 19.25
CA GLY A 107 4.18 -17.39 18.50
C GLY A 107 3.87 -15.99 18.04
N GLY A 108 4.80 -15.39 17.31
CA GLY A 108 4.62 -14.08 16.75
C GLY A 108 5.70 -13.79 15.73
N ASN A 109 5.46 -12.73 14.95
CA ASN A 109 6.45 -12.18 14.06
C ASN A 109 6.47 -10.65 14.19
N VAL A 110 7.62 -10.08 13.91
CA VAL A 110 7.80 -8.64 13.80
C VAL A 110 8.55 -8.38 12.50
N SER A 111 8.07 -7.43 11.73
CA SER A 111 8.69 -6.94 10.52
C SER A 111 8.79 -5.43 10.58
N ALA A 112 9.93 -4.87 10.18
CA ALA A 112 10.12 -3.43 10.09
C ALA A 112 10.86 -3.09 8.80
N ASN A 113 10.44 -2.02 8.16
CA ASN A 113 11.16 -1.37 7.08
C ASN A 113 11.29 0.10 7.45
N LEU A 114 12.52 0.52 7.72
CA LEU A 114 12.84 1.88 8.13
C LEU A 114 13.71 2.52 7.05
N ALA A 115 13.06 3.30 6.21
CA ALA A 115 13.73 4.05 5.16
C ALA A 115 13.85 5.51 5.59
N ASN A 116 15.07 6.02 5.64
CA ASN A 116 15.37 7.42 5.92
C ASN A 116 14.90 7.92 7.29
N VAL A 117 15.56 7.54 8.32
CA VAL A 117 15.43 7.93 9.73
C VAL A 117 14.02 8.35 10.17
N PRO A 118 13.38 7.62 11.10
CA PRO A 118 11.97 7.79 11.47
C PRO A 118 11.63 9.16 12.07
N PHE A 119 12.60 10.03 12.34
CA PHE A 119 12.41 11.28 13.05
C PHE A 119 12.65 12.56 12.21
N GLY A 120 12.79 12.42 10.88
CA GLY A 120 12.77 13.57 9.98
C GLY A 120 14.03 14.45 10.01
N VAL A 121 15.20 13.87 10.22
CA VAL A 121 16.49 14.57 10.07
C VAL A 121 16.80 14.82 8.58
N LEU A 122 16.32 13.95 7.69
CA LEU A 122 16.40 14.12 6.25
C LEU A 122 15.02 14.46 5.72
N GLY A 123 14.94 15.30 4.72
CA GLY A 123 13.68 15.85 4.19
C GLY A 123 12.63 14.84 3.72
N TRP A 124 12.93 13.55 3.76
CA TRP A 124 12.04 12.49 3.31
C TRP A 124 12.27 11.18 4.05
N GLY A 125 11.19 10.49 4.46
CA GLY A 125 11.25 9.17 5.07
C GLY A 125 9.93 8.43 5.00
N GLU A 126 9.99 7.13 4.71
CA GLU A 126 8.85 6.19 4.73
C GLU A 126 9.20 5.01 5.63
N ASN A 127 8.33 4.70 6.57
CA ASN A 127 8.61 3.66 7.57
C ASN A 127 7.39 2.78 7.75
N PHE A 128 7.65 1.52 8.00
CA PHE A 128 6.63 0.53 8.25
C PHE A 128 7.04 -0.38 9.41
N LEU A 129 6.07 -0.69 10.26
CA LEU A 129 6.20 -1.68 11.33
C LEU A 129 4.98 -2.60 11.29
N SER A 130 5.21 -3.90 11.31
CA SER A 130 4.17 -4.92 11.50
C SER A 130 4.59 -5.85 12.64
N ALA A 131 3.66 -6.12 13.54
CA ALA A 131 3.84 -7.13 14.58
C ALA A 131 2.56 -7.94 14.73
N LYS A 132 2.71 -9.23 14.93
CA LYS A 132 1.62 -10.18 15.11
C LYS A 132 1.98 -11.17 16.21
N VAL A 133 1.03 -11.45 17.09
CA VAL A 133 1.17 -12.42 18.18
C VAL A 133 -0.05 -13.32 18.21
N ASN A 134 0.20 -14.62 18.22
CA ASN A 134 -0.80 -15.67 18.35
C ASN A 134 -0.79 -16.26 19.75
N HIS A 135 -1.94 -16.39 20.35
CA HIS A 135 -2.12 -17.14 21.60
C HIS A 135 -3.40 -17.98 21.52
N LYS A 136 -3.24 -19.30 21.45
CA LYS A 136 -4.33 -20.26 21.29
C LYS A 136 -5.22 -19.90 20.07
N LYS A 137 -6.48 -19.53 20.34
CA LYS A 137 -7.48 -19.18 19.32
C LYS A 137 -7.45 -17.70 18.91
N SER A 138 -6.68 -16.88 19.63
CA SER A 138 -6.59 -15.44 19.43
C SER A 138 -5.34 -15.06 18.67
N GLU A 139 -5.48 -14.08 17.78
CA GLU A 139 -4.38 -13.42 17.07
C GLU A 139 -4.54 -11.93 17.24
N PHE A 140 -3.45 -11.27 17.64
CA PHE A 140 -3.37 -9.81 17.73
C PHE A 140 -2.35 -9.34 16.72
N GLY A 141 -2.69 -8.32 15.96
CA GLY A 141 -1.82 -7.71 14.99
C GLY A 141 -1.80 -6.18 15.12
N VAL A 142 -0.66 -5.59 14.84
CA VAL A 142 -0.50 -4.15 14.67
C VAL A 142 0.29 -3.89 13.41
N ASN A 143 -0.21 -2.98 12.58
CA ASN A 143 0.48 -2.42 11.42
C ASN A 143 0.54 -0.93 11.58
N ALA A 144 1.71 -0.34 11.44
CA ALA A 144 1.92 1.09 11.47
C ALA A 144 2.77 1.51 10.27
N TYR A 145 2.27 2.48 9.55
CA TYR A 145 3.00 3.17 8.50
C TYR A 145 3.08 4.64 8.87
N TRP A 146 4.27 5.22 8.78
CA TRP A 146 4.44 6.67 8.93
C TRP A 146 5.45 7.18 7.93
N SER A 147 5.16 8.35 7.40
CA SER A 147 6.05 9.05 6.50
C SER A 147 6.10 10.52 6.85
N ARG A 148 7.25 11.11 6.63
CA ARG A 148 7.46 12.56 6.74
C ARG A 148 8.21 13.03 5.52
N ARG A 149 7.70 14.08 4.87
CA ARG A 149 8.35 14.80 3.79
C ARG A 149 8.52 16.25 4.20
N ASN A 150 9.71 16.77 4.02
CA ASN A 150 10.05 18.16 4.26
C ASN A 150 11.11 18.53 3.23
N ILE A 151 10.68 19.03 2.07
CA ILE A 151 11.52 19.24 0.90
C ILE A 151 11.46 20.72 0.56
N GLU A 152 12.61 21.37 0.50
CA GLU A 152 12.74 22.72 -0.05
C GLU A 152 12.89 22.63 -1.56
N TRP A 153 12.22 23.52 -2.26
CA TRP A 153 12.29 23.61 -3.71
C TRP A 153 11.96 25.02 -4.21
N THR A 154 12.38 25.29 -5.41
CA THR A 154 12.11 26.57 -6.10
C THR A 154 11.50 26.24 -7.44
N ARG A 155 10.45 26.96 -7.81
CA ARG A 155 9.79 26.80 -9.10
C ARG A 155 10.42 27.76 -10.10
N GLU A 156 10.88 27.20 -11.20
CA GLU A 156 11.28 27.94 -12.39
C GLU A 156 10.59 27.30 -13.59
N ASN A 157 9.93 28.11 -14.39
CA ASN A 157 9.25 27.63 -15.58
C ASN A 157 9.39 28.66 -16.69
N GLU A 158 9.73 28.22 -17.89
CA GLU A 158 9.76 29.04 -19.10
C GLU A 158 8.84 28.44 -20.14
N GLU A 159 7.91 29.26 -20.64
CA GLU A 159 6.95 28.88 -21.65
C GLU A 159 7.12 29.79 -22.86
N THR A 160 7.18 29.21 -24.04
CA THR A 160 7.24 29.92 -25.31
C THR A 160 6.00 29.61 -26.12
N PHE A 161 5.24 30.64 -26.45
CA PHE A 161 4.06 30.57 -27.30
C PHE A 161 4.39 31.15 -28.67
N VAL A 162 4.26 30.33 -29.71
CA VAL A 162 4.51 30.75 -31.10
C VAL A 162 3.18 30.99 -31.81
N PHE A 163 2.91 32.22 -32.18
CA PHE A 163 1.76 32.63 -32.97
C PHE A 163 2.22 32.94 -34.42
N PRO A 164 1.31 33.00 -35.39
CA PRO A 164 1.68 33.29 -36.77
C PRO A 164 2.37 34.63 -36.97
N ASP A 165 2.10 35.60 -36.10
CA ASP A 165 2.55 37.01 -36.19
C ASP A 165 3.56 37.39 -35.08
N LYS A 166 3.70 36.61 -34.03
CA LYS A 166 4.58 36.88 -32.89
C LYS A 166 4.96 35.66 -32.09
N THR A 167 6.03 35.79 -31.34
CA THR A 167 6.41 34.83 -30.28
C THR A 167 6.32 35.51 -28.92
N LEU A 168 5.68 34.85 -27.97
CA LEU A 168 5.55 35.29 -26.59
C LEU A 168 6.35 34.35 -25.69
N THR A 169 7.21 34.89 -24.84
CA THR A 169 7.89 34.15 -23.80
C THR A 169 7.33 34.57 -22.44
N ARG A 170 7.03 33.58 -21.60
CA ARG A 170 6.60 33.78 -20.22
C ARG A 170 7.53 33.02 -19.29
N THR A 171 8.11 33.70 -18.32
CA THR A 171 9.01 33.14 -17.33
C THR A 171 8.39 33.27 -15.95
N GLU A 172 8.31 32.18 -15.22
CA GLU A 172 7.91 32.14 -13.81
C GLU A 172 9.14 31.97 -12.95
N GLU A 173 9.38 32.90 -12.02
CA GLU A 173 10.43 32.84 -11.02
C GLU A 173 9.81 32.71 -9.65
N GLY A 174 9.92 31.51 -9.05
CA GLY A 174 9.40 31.20 -7.72
C GLY A 174 10.36 31.60 -6.61
N GLN A 175 9.80 31.96 -5.47
CA GLN A 175 10.57 32.05 -4.23
C GLN A 175 10.77 30.63 -3.65
N PRO A 176 11.88 30.38 -2.92
CA PRO A 176 12.06 29.12 -2.23
C PRO A 176 10.86 28.81 -1.34
N THR A 177 10.34 27.60 -1.46
CA THR A 177 9.19 27.14 -0.68
C THR A 177 9.46 25.74 -0.15
N THR A 178 8.64 25.28 0.81
CA THR A 178 8.82 24.00 1.46
C THR A 178 7.57 23.16 1.29
N PHE A 179 7.71 21.97 0.73
CA PHE A 179 6.67 20.96 0.77
C PHE A 179 6.75 20.17 2.08
N LYS A 180 5.65 20.09 2.83
CA LYS A 180 5.55 19.30 4.06
C LYS A 180 4.35 18.37 4.00
N ASP A 181 4.59 17.08 4.29
CA ASP A 181 3.54 16.06 4.35
C ASP A 181 3.88 15.06 5.45
N ASP A 182 3.04 14.97 6.47
CA ASP A 182 3.14 13.99 7.56
C ASP A 182 1.97 13.02 7.44
N ARG A 183 2.25 11.71 7.42
CA ARG A 183 1.25 10.63 7.40
C ARG A 183 1.51 9.64 8.51
N LEU A 184 0.43 9.18 9.13
CA LEU A 184 0.43 8.09 10.10
C LEU A 184 -0.80 7.23 9.87
N ASN A 185 -0.59 5.99 9.46
CA ASN A 185 -1.64 5.00 9.30
C ASN A 185 -1.38 3.87 10.30
N VAL A 186 -2.35 3.57 11.14
CA VAL A 186 -2.26 2.49 12.12
C VAL A 186 -3.46 1.58 11.97
N ALA A 187 -3.22 0.27 11.96
CA ALA A 187 -4.25 -0.75 12.02
C ALA A 187 -3.98 -1.70 13.17
N LEU A 188 -4.98 -1.91 14.01
CA LEU A 188 -5.00 -2.91 15.07
C LEU A 188 -5.97 -4.00 14.65
N ASN A 189 -5.50 -5.24 14.63
CA ASN A 189 -6.27 -6.39 14.22
C ASN A 189 -6.42 -7.36 15.38
N TYR A 190 -7.62 -7.85 15.57
CA TYR A 190 -7.90 -8.97 16.47
C TYR A 190 -8.66 -10.04 15.72
N SER A 191 -8.22 -11.26 15.82
CA SER A 191 -8.88 -12.43 15.23
C SER A 191 -9.06 -13.52 16.28
N LEU A 192 -10.26 -14.02 16.37
CA LEU A 192 -10.60 -15.18 17.18
C LEU A 192 -11.22 -16.23 16.27
N ASN A 193 -10.57 -17.39 16.14
CA ASN A 193 -11.03 -18.41 15.23
C ASN A 193 -10.99 -19.79 15.91
N GLU A 194 -12.09 -20.50 15.84
CA GLU A 194 -12.19 -21.92 16.17
C GLU A 194 -12.65 -22.65 14.92
N ALA A 195 -11.75 -23.49 14.39
CA ALA A 195 -12.00 -24.23 13.16
C ALA A 195 -13.37 -24.94 13.23
N ASP A 196 -14.14 -24.83 12.15
CA ASP A 196 -15.45 -25.42 11.96
C ASP A 196 -16.56 -24.95 12.92
N LYS A 197 -16.32 -23.94 13.75
CA LYS A 197 -17.33 -23.42 14.69
C LYS A 197 -17.65 -21.94 14.47
N TYR A 198 -16.64 -21.09 14.54
CA TYR A 198 -16.83 -19.64 14.34
C TYR A 198 -15.53 -18.94 14.00
N MET A 199 -15.67 -17.80 13.34
CA MET A 199 -14.60 -16.83 13.10
C MET A 199 -15.11 -15.44 13.50
N PHE A 200 -14.31 -14.71 14.27
CA PHE A 200 -14.53 -13.32 14.58
C PHE A 200 -13.27 -12.52 14.25
N ASN A 201 -13.42 -11.44 13.51
CA ASN A 201 -12.35 -10.50 13.19
C ASN A 201 -12.81 -9.08 13.53
N ALA A 202 -11.92 -8.33 14.15
CA ALA A 202 -12.08 -6.91 14.41
C ALA A 202 -10.84 -6.17 13.94
N THR A 203 -11.03 -5.14 13.13
CA THR A 203 -9.96 -4.28 12.65
C THR A 203 -10.29 -2.83 12.93
N LEU A 204 -9.48 -2.19 13.76
CA LEU A 204 -9.53 -0.75 14.01
C LEU A 204 -8.42 -0.09 13.20
N ARG A 205 -8.79 0.81 12.28
CA ARG A 205 -7.85 1.60 11.49
C ARG A 205 -7.97 3.06 11.83
N ASN A 206 -6.86 3.75 11.76
CA ASN A 206 -6.82 5.20 11.80
C ASN A 206 -5.82 5.71 10.77
N ASN A 207 -6.30 6.57 9.86
CA ASN A 207 -5.47 7.23 8.88
C ASN A 207 -5.42 8.72 9.22
N TYR A 208 -4.22 9.23 9.41
CA TYR A 208 -3.95 10.63 9.65
C TYR A 208 -3.00 11.17 8.60
N GLN A 209 -3.35 12.32 8.03
CA GLN A 209 -2.48 13.07 7.14
C GLN A 209 -2.55 14.55 7.46
N LYS A 210 -1.40 15.23 7.46
CA LYS A 210 -1.29 16.67 7.59
C LYS A 210 -0.28 17.19 6.56
N THR A 211 -0.75 18.02 5.67
CA THR A 211 0.03 18.67 4.61
C THR A 211 -0.13 20.18 4.76
N PRO A 212 0.67 20.83 5.63
CA PRO A 212 0.55 22.27 5.87
C PRO A 212 0.97 23.09 4.66
N ASN A 213 1.88 22.58 3.84
CA ASN A 213 2.36 23.20 2.61
C ASN A 213 2.33 22.16 1.50
N GLN A 214 1.62 22.43 0.42
CA GLN A 214 1.49 21.51 -0.70
C GLN A 214 2.58 21.77 -1.77
N PHE A 215 2.84 20.75 -2.56
CA PHE A 215 3.77 20.86 -3.68
C PHE A 215 3.25 21.80 -4.78
N SER A 216 1.93 22.01 -4.84
CA SER A 216 1.28 22.95 -5.74
C SER A 216 1.33 24.41 -5.27
N ASP A 217 1.72 24.67 -4.02
CA ASP A 217 1.79 26.04 -3.50
C ASP A 217 2.74 26.89 -4.35
N ARG A 218 2.35 28.12 -4.60
CA ARG A 218 3.08 29.07 -5.44
C ARG A 218 3.30 30.37 -4.69
N ASN A 219 4.50 30.87 -4.78
CA ASN A 219 4.86 32.24 -4.45
C ASN A 219 5.86 32.68 -5.50
N SER A 220 5.35 33.24 -6.58
CA SER A 220 6.14 33.44 -7.81
C SER A 220 5.83 34.78 -8.46
N MET A 221 6.80 35.27 -9.23
CA MET A 221 6.63 36.39 -10.17
C MET A 221 6.60 35.81 -11.58
N ILE A 222 5.63 36.26 -12.37
CA ILE A 222 5.53 35.93 -13.79
C ILE A 222 5.90 37.18 -14.62
N TYR A 223 6.89 36.99 -15.46
CA TYR A 223 7.35 37.95 -16.45
C TYR A 223 6.86 37.50 -17.83
N SER A 224 6.42 38.45 -18.65
CA SER A 224 5.98 38.16 -20.00
C SER A 224 6.65 39.14 -20.97
N SER A 225 7.07 38.64 -22.14
CA SER A 225 7.74 39.47 -23.15
C SER A 225 6.84 40.57 -23.78
N ASP A 226 5.53 40.48 -23.58
CA ASP A 226 4.56 41.47 -24.08
C ASP A 226 4.02 42.40 -22.99
N ASN A 227 4.44 42.25 -21.74
CA ASN A 227 4.00 43.04 -20.61
C ASN A 227 5.15 43.40 -19.68
N ASN A 228 5.41 44.68 -19.50
CA ASN A 228 6.47 45.17 -18.63
C ASN A 228 6.14 45.10 -17.13
N ASN A 229 4.88 44.81 -16.79
CA ASN A 229 4.46 44.64 -15.38
C ASN A 229 4.42 43.18 -15.01
N PRO A 230 5.29 42.69 -14.13
CA PRO A 230 5.25 41.31 -13.68
C PRO A 230 4.00 41.04 -12.85
N LEU A 231 3.46 39.83 -13.00
CA LEU A 231 2.31 39.35 -12.25
C LEU A 231 2.81 38.57 -11.05
N SER A 232 2.39 38.95 -9.82
CA SER A 232 2.63 38.19 -8.63
C SER A 232 1.55 37.12 -8.43
N ILE A 233 1.96 35.89 -8.20
CA ILE A 233 1.07 34.78 -7.82
C ILE A 233 1.45 34.32 -6.43
N SER A 234 0.45 34.31 -5.54
CA SER A 234 0.55 33.70 -4.22
C SER A 234 -0.62 32.74 -4.04
N ASP A 235 -0.31 31.46 -3.95
CA ASP A 235 -1.30 30.39 -3.72
C ASP A 235 -0.75 29.47 -2.64
N HIS A 236 -1.56 29.24 -1.62
CA HIS A 236 -1.20 28.40 -0.48
C HIS A 236 -2.39 27.57 -0.05
N SER A 237 -2.19 26.27 0.04
CA SER A 237 -3.22 25.33 0.47
C SER A 237 -2.72 24.40 1.56
N THR A 238 -3.61 24.09 2.47
CA THR A 238 -3.34 23.16 3.58
C THR A 238 -4.31 21.99 3.51
N TRP A 239 -3.83 20.82 3.88
CA TRP A 239 -4.66 19.64 3.96
C TRP A 239 -4.49 18.96 5.33
N ARG A 240 -5.60 18.55 5.90
CA ARG A 240 -5.62 17.71 7.11
C ARG A 240 -6.77 16.74 7.03
N SER A 241 -6.48 15.46 7.21
CA SER A 241 -7.50 14.43 7.31
C SER A 241 -7.28 13.55 8.54
N TYR A 242 -8.37 13.07 9.10
CA TYR A 242 -8.41 12.11 10.19
C TYR A 242 -9.57 11.16 9.92
N SER A 243 -9.27 9.90 9.69
CA SER A 243 -10.26 8.92 9.21
C SER A 243 -10.15 7.63 10.02
N PRO A 244 -10.78 7.56 11.21
CA PRO A 244 -10.90 6.31 11.94
C PRO A 244 -11.97 5.42 11.29
N SER A 245 -11.73 4.10 11.29
CA SER A 245 -12.71 3.09 10.88
C SER A 245 -12.62 1.86 11.77
N LEU A 246 -13.75 1.19 11.97
CA LEU A 246 -13.86 -0.07 12.67
C LEU A 246 -14.60 -1.06 11.77
N ASP A 247 -13.92 -2.17 11.44
CA ASP A 247 -14.48 -3.28 10.69
C ASP A 247 -14.67 -4.46 11.64
N LEU A 248 -15.88 -5.02 11.65
CA LEU A 248 -16.22 -6.21 12.43
C LEU A 248 -16.76 -7.27 11.49
N TYR A 249 -16.24 -8.47 11.61
CA TYR A 249 -16.69 -9.62 10.84
C TYR A 249 -16.93 -10.81 11.80
N TYR A 250 -18.08 -11.44 11.65
CA TYR A 250 -18.42 -12.68 12.36
C TYR A 250 -19.02 -13.68 11.39
N GLN A 251 -18.55 -14.92 11.49
CA GLN A 251 -19.09 -16.07 10.76
C GLN A 251 -19.22 -17.26 11.71
N ARG A 252 -20.32 -17.98 11.59
CA ARG A 252 -20.60 -19.24 12.27
C ARG A 252 -20.91 -20.34 11.29
#